data_192aaa982f9a8da96cd8d600d3705857
#
_entry.id   192aaa982f9a8da96cd8d600d3705857
#
_cell.length_a   1.000
_cell.length_b   1.000
_cell.length_c   1.000
_cell.angle_alpha   90.00
_cell.angle_beta   90.00
_cell.angle_gamma   90.00
#
_symmetry.space_group_name_H-M   'P 1'
#
loop_
_entity.id
_entity.type
_entity.pdbx_description
1 polymer ?
#
loop_
_entity_poly.entity_id
_entity_poly.type
_entity_poly.pdbx_seq_one_letter_code
_entity_poly.pdbx_strand_id
1 'polypeptide(L)'
;MNYTPRLKEEYKNRIINNLKETFSYRSVMQVPKLQKIVLSRGVGGAVADKKLIDHAVDELTLITGQKAVATISKKDVASFKLRKGMPIGAKVTLRGERMYEFLDRLVTTALPRVRDFQGVKTTGFDGRGNYTLGVTEQIIFPEIDIDKVNRINGMDITFVTSARTDQEAKSLLTELGIPFKKN
;
A
#
# COMPACT_ATOMS: atom_id res chain seq x y z
N MET A 1 -15.20 21.96 10.90
CA MET A 1 -15.27 20.60 11.49
C MET A 1 -13.95 19.89 11.15
N ASN A 2 -13.21 19.45 12.16
CA ASN A 2 -12.00 18.67 11.89
C ASN A 2 -12.44 17.25 11.50
N TYR A 3 -12.31 16.92 10.22
CA TYR A 3 -12.60 15.57 9.73
C TYR A 3 -11.57 14.58 10.29
N THR A 4 -12.03 13.47 10.85
CA THR A 4 -11.17 12.38 11.32
C THR A 4 -11.56 11.10 10.59
N PRO A 5 -10.63 10.40 9.91
CA PRO A 5 -10.91 9.15 9.22
C PRO A 5 -11.46 8.08 10.16
N ARG A 6 -12.46 7.33 9.72
CA ARG A 6 -13.14 6.26 10.48
C ARG A 6 -12.13 5.25 11.09
N LEU A 7 -11.21 4.73 10.29
CA LEU A 7 -10.22 3.77 10.79
C LEU A 7 -9.23 4.36 11.82
N LYS A 8 -8.99 5.68 11.79
CA LYS A 8 -8.17 6.36 12.80
C LYS A 8 -8.89 6.43 14.14
N GLU A 9 -10.20 6.63 14.13
CA GLU A 9 -11.03 6.59 15.35
C GLU A 9 -11.16 5.17 15.87
N GLU A 10 -11.43 4.19 15.02
CA GLU A 10 -11.50 2.79 15.41
C GLU A 10 -10.18 2.30 16.02
N TYR A 11 -9.04 2.71 15.45
CA TYR A 11 -7.75 2.41 16.01
C TYR A 11 -7.60 2.89 17.45
N LYS A 12 -7.99 4.15 17.72
CA LYS A 12 -7.88 4.74 19.06
C LYS A 12 -8.83 4.13 20.06
N ASN A 13 -10.09 3.88 19.67
CA ASN A 13 -11.17 3.51 20.58
C ASN A 13 -11.22 2.01 20.86
N ARG A 14 -10.91 1.18 19.87
CA ARG A 14 -11.10 -0.27 19.92
C ARG A 14 -9.79 -1.05 19.75
N ILE A 15 -9.06 -0.80 18.67
CA ILE A 15 -7.93 -1.65 18.25
C ILE A 15 -6.79 -1.62 19.28
N ILE A 16 -6.48 -0.46 19.84
CA ILE A 16 -5.44 -0.32 20.87
C ILE A 16 -5.74 -1.25 22.07
N ASN A 17 -6.99 -1.28 22.55
CA ASN A 17 -7.36 -2.08 23.72
C ASN A 17 -7.28 -3.58 23.38
N ASN A 18 -7.82 -4.00 22.23
CA ASN A 18 -7.78 -5.38 21.78
C ASN A 18 -6.34 -5.90 21.65
N LEU A 19 -5.47 -5.13 21.02
CA LEU A 19 -4.06 -5.53 20.86
C LEU A 19 -3.31 -5.55 22.19
N LYS A 20 -3.62 -4.61 23.09
CA LYS A 20 -3.02 -4.57 24.42
C LYS A 20 -3.35 -5.83 25.22
N GLU A 21 -4.59 -6.27 25.17
CA GLU A 21 -5.06 -7.50 25.85
C GLU A 21 -4.44 -8.75 25.19
N THR A 22 -4.50 -8.85 23.86
CA THR A 22 -4.01 -10.01 23.10
C THR A 22 -2.52 -10.28 23.33
N PHE A 23 -1.70 -9.23 23.34
CA PHE A 23 -0.24 -9.35 23.50
C PHE A 23 0.26 -8.96 24.90
N SER A 24 -0.66 -8.68 25.84
CA SER A 24 -0.33 -8.35 27.24
C SER A 24 0.69 -7.20 27.37
N TYR A 25 0.55 -6.15 26.56
CA TYR A 25 1.45 -4.99 26.61
C TYR A 25 1.29 -4.22 27.93
N ARG A 26 2.42 -3.88 28.56
CA ARG A 26 2.45 -3.09 29.80
C ARG A 26 1.99 -1.65 29.61
N SER A 27 2.27 -1.07 28.44
CA SER A 27 1.95 0.33 28.13
C SER A 27 1.25 0.43 26.77
N VAL A 28 0.31 1.37 26.63
CA VAL A 28 -0.33 1.72 25.37
C VAL A 28 0.69 2.16 24.30
N MET A 29 1.83 2.71 24.71
CA MET A 29 2.88 3.14 23.78
C MET A 29 3.61 1.98 23.11
N GLN A 30 3.48 0.75 23.62
CA GLN A 30 4.05 -0.46 23.03
C GLN A 30 3.18 -1.05 21.92
N VAL A 31 1.88 -0.67 21.91
CA VAL A 31 0.92 -1.18 20.91
C VAL A 31 1.37 -0.77 19.50
N PRO A 32 1.44 -1.74 18.56
CA PRO A 32 1.85 -1.45 17.21
C PRO A 32 0.87 -0.50 16.52
N LYS A 33 1.41 0.42 15.72
CA LYS A 33 0.64 1.38 14.91
C LYS A 33 1.11 1.37 13.47
N LEU A 34 0.20 1.70 12.56
CA LEU A 34 0.53 1.94 11.17
C LEU A 34 1.30 3.28 11.06
N GLN A 35 2.49 3.25 10.48
CA GLN A 35 3.36 4.43 10.35
C GLN A 35 3.19 5.12 8.99
N LYS A 36 3.15 4.33 7.92
CA LYS A 36 3.00 4.81 6.55
C LYS A 36 2.53 3.67 5.64
N ILE A 37 1.91 4.04 4.53
CA ILE A 37 1.64 3.15 3.40
C ILE A 37 2.44 3.68 2.21
N VAL A 38 3.17 2.79 1.55
CA VAL A 38 3.96 3.12 0.35
C VAL A 38 3.37 2.36 -0.81
N LEU A 39 2.90 3.08 -1.83
CA LEU A 39 2.54 2.50 -3.11
C LEU A 39 3.72 2.66 -4.05
N SER A 40 4.10 1.58 -4.72
CA SER A 40 5.16 1.59 -5.71
C SER A 40 4.76 0.81 -6.95
N ARG A 41 5.21 1.30 -8.10
CA ARG A 41 4.93 0.69 -9.39
C ARG A 41 6.19 0.73 -10.26
N GLY A 42 6.66 -0.44 -10.65
CA GLY A 42 7.74 -0.57 -11.62
C GLY A 42 7.19 -0.44 -13.05
N VAL A 43 7.86 0.34 -13.88
CA VAL A 43 7.49 0.55 -15.29
C VAL A 43 8.69 0.17 -16.16
N GLY A 44 8.85 -1.14 -16.41
CA GLY A 44 9.97 -1.66 -17.21
C GLY A 44 9.99 -1.14 -18.66
N GLY A 45 8.83 -0.86 -19.24
CA GLY A 45 8.71 -0.28 -20.58
C GLY A 45 9.19 1.17 -20.71
N ALA A 46 9.40 1.85 -19.59
CA ALA A 46 9.83 3.26 -19.58
C ALA A 46 11.20 3.51 -20.18
N VAL A 47 12.01 2.47 -20.31
CA VAL A 47 13.32 2.54 -21.02
C VAL A 47 13.10 2.86 -22.50
N ALA A 48 12.05 2.31 -23.12
CA ALA A 48 11.67 2.56 -24.51
C ALA A 48 10.78 3.80 -24.67
N ASP A 49 9.81 3.97 -23.76
CA ASP A 49 8.85 5.08 -23.81
C ASP A 49 8.73 5.76 -22.44
N LYS A 50 9.26 6.99 -22.34
CA LYS A 50 9.23 7.79 -21.11
C LYS A 50 7.81 8.22 -20.71
N LYS A 51 6.87 8.36 -21.66
CA LYS A 51 5.48 8.76 -21.38
C LYS A 51 4.76 7.77 -20.45
N LEU A 52 5.19 6.50 -20.45
CA LEU A 52 4.63 5.49 -19.54
C LEU A 52 4.86 5.83 -18.06
N ILE A 53 5.91 6.59 -17.74
CA ILE A 53 6.14 7.06 -16.37
C ILE A 53 5.15 8.15 -15.98
N ASP A 54 4.87 9.08 -16.89
CA ASP A 54 3.93 10.18 -16.62
C ASP A 54 2.54 9.60 -16.35
N HIS A 55 2.09 8.64 -17.18
CA HIS A 55 0.85 7.90 -16.92
C HIS A 55 0.84 7.17 -15.57
N ALA A 56 1.95 6.52 -15.21
CA ALA A 56 2.03 5.83 -13.92
C ALA A 56 1.99 6.80 -12.72
N VAL A 57 2.62 7.97 -12.85
CA VAL A 57 2.55 9.03 -11.85
C VAL A 57 1.14 9.59 -11.71
N ASP A 58 0.46 9.83 -12.83
CA ASP A 58 -0.90 10.36 -12.85
C ASP A 58 -1.89 9.36 -12.24
N GLU A 59 -1.84 8.08 -12.63
CA GLU A 59 -2.68 7.03 -12.06
C GLU A 59 -2.48 6.88 -10.55
N LEU A 60 -1.22 6.80 -10.06
CA LEU A 60 -0.96 6.74 -8.62
C LEU A 60 -1.42 8.01 -7.89
N THR A 61 -1.34 9.17 -8.53
CA THR A 61 -1.84 10.43 -7.98
C THR A 61 -3.36 10.41 -7.85
N LEU A 62 -4.09 9.90 -8.84
CA LEU A 62 -5.54 9.74 -8.79
C LEU A 62 -5.97 8.78 -7.68
N ILE A 63 -5.35 7.60 -7.61
CA ILE A 63 -5.66 6.57 -6.60
C ILE A 63 -5.45 7.10 -5.18
N THR A 64 -4.38 7.85 -4.95
CA THR A 64 -3.96 8.23 -3.58
C THR A 64 -4.41 9.63 -3.16
N GLY A 65 -4.80 10.47 -4.11
CA GLY A 65 -5.07 11.90 -3.86
C GLY A 65 -3.83 12.70 -3.46
N GLN A 66 -2.62 12.12 -3.62
CA GLN A 66 -1.34 12.77 -3.36
C GLN A 66 -0.42 12.61 -4.56
N LYS A 67 0.25 13.68 -4.98
CA LYS A 67 1.16 13.66 -6.12
C LYS A 67 2.23 12.59 -5.95
N ALA A 68 2.27 11.63 -6.86
CA ALA A 68 3.29 10.61 -6.92
C ALA A 68 4.61 11.16 -7.47
N VAL A 69 5.70 10.47 -7.19
CA VAL A 69 7.06 10.85 -7.62
C VAL A 69 7.64 9.75 -8.49
N ALA A 70 8.21 10.13 -9.63
CA ALA A 70 8.96 9.21 -10.46
C ALA A 70 10.21 8.72 -9.73
N THR A 71 10.48 7.42 -9.80
CA THR A 71 11.69 6.80 -9.24
C THR A 71 12.73 6.59 -10.32
N ILE A 72 13.96 7.03 -10.03
CA ILE A 72 15.08 7.00 -10.97
C ILE A 72 16.05 5.87 -10.65
N SER A 73 16.70 5.33 -11.68
CA SER A 73 17.75 4.33 -11.53
C SER A 73 18.98 4.93 -10.86
N LYS A 74 19.54 4.20 -9.90
CA LYS A 74 20.78 4.57 -9.20
C LYS A 74 22.03 4.02 -9.86
N LYS A 75 21.90 2.98 -10.68
CA LYS A 75 23.03 2.26 -11.34
C LYS A 75 22.76 2.08 -12.82
N ASP A 76 23.85 1.93 -13.58
CA ASP A 76 23.81 1.50 -14.97
C ASP A 76 23.68 -0.02 -15.02
N VAL A 77 22.77 -0.54 -15.85
CA VAL A 77 22.59 -1.98 -16.07
C VAL A 77 22.48 -2.23 -17.57
N ALA A 78 23.56 -2.68 -18.18
CA ALA A 78 23.66 -2.85 -19.64
C ALA A 78 22.64 -3.87 -20.19
N SER A 79 22.39 -4.98 -19.48
CA SER A 79 21.43 -6.01 -19.88
C SER A 79 19.99 -5.49 -20.03
N PHE A 80 19.62 -4.46 -19.26
CA PHE A 80 18.32 -3.82 -19.35
C PHE A 80 18.33 -2.50 -20.13
N LYS A 81 19.43 -2.15 -20.78
CA LYS A 81 19.63 -0.86 -21.49
C LYS A 81 19.34 0.34 -20.59
N LEU A 82 19.62 0.20 -19.30
CA LEU A 82 19.30 1.17 -18.25
C LEU A 82 20.54 1.99 -17.90
N ARG A 83 20.39 3.31 -17.81
CA ARG A 83 21.40 4.24 -17.34
C ARG A 83 20.99 4.92 -16.05
N LYS A 84 21.97 5.30 -15.25
CA LYS A 84 21.77 6.11 -14.05
C LYS A 84 20.99 7.39 -14.39
N GLY A 85 20.00 7.71 -13.57
CA GLY A 85 19.14 8.88 -13.78
C GLY A 85 17.90 8.63 -14.65
N MET A 86 17.79 7.46 -15.31
CA MET A 86 16.57 7.15 -16.07
C MET A 86 15.40 6.85 -15.14
N PRO A 87 14.19 7.41 -15.38
CA PRO A 87 13.00 7.08 -14.62
C PRO A 87 12.51 5.68 -14.99
N ILE A 88 12.23 4.85 -13.98
CA ILE A 88 11.87 3.43 -14.12
C ILE A 88 10.64 3.00 -13.35
N GLY A 89 10.03 3.91 -12.62
CA GLY A 89 8.83 3.64 -11.84
C GLY A 89 8.26 4.89 -11.21
N ALA A 90 7.20 4.71 -10.46
CA ALA A 90 6.57 5.77 -9.68
C ALA A 90 6.29 5.26 -8.26
N LYS A 91 6.31 6.15 -7.28
CA LYS A 91 5.94 5.84 -5.91
C LYS A 91 5.25 6.99 -5.23
N VAL A 92 4.44 6.66 -4.21
CA VAL A 92 3.86 7.62 -3.28
C VAL A 92 3.93 7.08 -1.87
N THR A 93 4.09 7.96 -0.88
CA THR A 93 4.11 7.60 0.53
C THR A 93 3.01 8.35 1.26
N LEU A 94 2.07 7.62 1.82
CA LEU A 94 0.94 8.15 2.56
C LEU A 94 1.21 8.07 4.07
N ARG A 95 0.83 9.12 4.80
CA ARG A 95 0.92 9.21 6.26
C ARG A 95 -0.32 9.92 6.84
N GLY A 96 -0.51 9.77 8.15
CA GLY A 96 -1.57 10.47 8.86
C GLY A 96 -2.96 10.15 8.35
N GLU A 97 -3.78 11.15 8.09
CA GLU A 97 -5.18 10.97 7.70
C GLU A 97 -5.34 10.33 6.32
N ARG A 98 -4.56 10.79 5.34
CA ARG A 98 -4.58 10.21 3.98
C ARG A 98 -4.24 8.72 3.95
N MET A 99 -3.39 8.26 4.87
CA MET A 99 -3.05 6.85 5.00
C MET A 99 -4.25 6.01 5.44
N TYR A 100 -5.01 6.47 6.45
CA TYR A 100 -6.20 5.77 6.92
C TYR A 100 -7.34 5.83 5.90
N GLU A 101 -7.51 6.96 5.20
CA GLU A 101 -8.47 7.10 4.11
C GLU A 101 -8.19 6.13 2.97
N PHE A 102 -6.94 6.04 2.55
CA PHE A 102 -6.53 5.10 1.51
C PHE A 102 -6.77 3.65 1.96
N LEU A 103 -6.40 3.31 3.20
CA LEU A 103 -6.61 1.97 3.75
C LEU A 103 -8.11 1.61 3.78
N ASP A 104 -8.97 2.52 4.20
CA ASP A 104 -10.42 2.29 4.23
C ASP A 104 -10.96 2.01 2.83
N ARG A 105 -10.62 2.82 1.82
CA ARG A 105 -11.02 2.59 0.43
C ARG A 105 -10.45 1.30 -0.15
N LEU A 106 -9.21 0.96 0.19
CA LEU A 106 -8.58 -0.29 -0.24
C LEU A 106 -9.38 -1.49 0.26
N VAL A 107 -9.73 -1.52 1.55
CA VAL A 107 -10.41 -2.65 2.19
C VAL A 107 -11.88 -2.74 1.78
N THR A 108 -12.59 -1.61 1.76
CA THR A 108 -14.03 -1.60 1.51
C THR A 108 -14.40 -1.64 0.05
N THR A 109 -13.59 -1.08 -0.83
CA THR A 109 -13.95 -0.89 -2.24
C THR A 109 -13.02 -1.63 -3.20
N ALA A 110 -11.70 -1.52 -3.04
CA ALA A 110 -10.76 -2.04 -4.02
C ALA A 110 -10.57 -3.55 -3.92
N LEU A 111 -10.33 -4.10 -2.72
CA LEU A 111 -10.10 -5.53 -2.53
C LEU A 111 -11.29 -6.41 -2.96
N PRO A 112 -12.57 -6.06 -2.66
CA PRO A 112 -13.70 -6.83 -3.14
C PRO A 112 -13.85 -6.87 -4.68
N ARG A 113 -13.27 -5.92 -5.39
CA ARG A 113 -13.29 -5.85 -6.86
C ARG A 113 -12.19 -6.69 -7.53
N VAL A 114 -11.26 -7.24 -6.75
CA VAL A 114 -10.25 -8.16 -7.27
C VAL A 114 -10.93 -9.44 -7.75
N ARG A 115 -10.62 -9.84 -9.00
CA ARG A 115 -11.16 -11.07 -9.58
C ARG A 115 -10.73 -12.28 -8.73
N ASP A 116 -11.71 -13.18 -8.43
CA ASP A 116 -11.50 -14.40 -7.64
C ASP A 116 -10.80 -14.15 -6.28
N PHE A 117 -11.18 -13.06 -5.61
CA PHE A 117 -10.58 -12.69 -4.34
C PHE A 117 -10.91 -13.72 -3.25
N GLN A 118 -9.89 -14.38 -2.72
CA GLN A 118 -9.99 -15.39 -1.65
C GLN A 118 -9.32 -14.94 -0.34
N GLY A 119 -9.00 -13.67 -0.22
CA GLY A 119 -8.22 -13.12 0.89
C GLY A 119 -6.75 -12.90 0.51
N VAL A 120 -6.10 -12.10 1.33
CA VAL A 120 -4.72 -11.66 1.14
C VAL A 120 -3.75 -12.70 1.69
N LYS A 121 -2.69 -13.03 0.95
CA LYS A 121 -1.69 -14.04 1.37
C LYS A 121 -0.88 -13.54 2.57
N THR A 122 -0.56 -14.43 3.49
CA THR A 122 0.28 -14.12 4.67
C THR A 122 1.78 -14.13 4.39
N THR A 123 2.20 -14.51 3.18
CA THR A 123 3.62 -14.60 2.80
C THR A 123 4.30 -13.26 2.50
N GLY A 124 3.55 -12.16 2.54
CA GLY A 124 4.08 -10.82 2.23
C GLY A 124 4.72 -10.08 3.41
N PHE A 125 4.91 -10.72 4.56
CA PHE A 125 5.62 -10.15 5.70
C PHE A 125 7.14 -10.26 5.53
N ASP A 126 7.86 -9.25 6.03
CA ASP A 126 9.33 -9.13 5.89
C ASP A 126 10.13 -9.67 7.08
N GLY A 127 9.50 -10.26 8.09
CA GLY A 127 10.12 -10.71 9.34
C GLY A 127 10.34 -9.60 10.38
N ARG A 128 9.96 -8.36 10.05
CA ARG A 128 10.14 -7.16 10.90
C ARG A 128 8.85 -6.39 11.12
N GLY A 129 7.71 -7.03 10.88
CA GLY A 129 6.40 -6.43 11.08
C GLY A 129 5.92 -5.50 9.98
N ASN A 130 6.53 -5.50 8.79
CA ASN A 130 5.99 -4.83 7.63
C ASN A 130 5.35 -5.84 6.68
N TYR A 131 4.36 -5.40 5.93
CA TYR A 131 3.61 -6.25 5.03
C TYR A 131 3.51 -5.63 3.64
N THR A 132 3.74 -6.41 2.58
CA THR A 132 3.58 -5.96 1.20
C THR A 132 2.52 -6.78 0.49
N LEU A 133 1.54 -6.08 -0.07
CA LEU A 133 0.47 -6.60 -0.90
C LEU A 133 0.75 -6.28 -2.36
N GLY A 134 0.93 -7.29 -3.21
CA GLY A 134 0.96 -7.13 -4.65
C GLY A 134 -0.47 -7.11 -5.23
N VAL A 135 -0.77 -6.09 -5.99
CA VAL A 135 -2.01 -5.94 -6.77
C VAL A 135 -1.65 -6.09 -8.23
N THR A 136 -2.32 -6.99 -8.94
CA THR A 136 -2.02 -7.29 -10.36
C THR A 136 -2.61 -6.28 -11.32
N GLU A 137 -3.72 -5.65 -10.95
CA GLU A 137 -4.51 -4.78 -11.82
C GLU A 137 -4.88 -3.47 -11.13
N GLN A 138 -4.54 -2.32 -11.72
CA GLN A 138 -4.91 -1.00 -11.17
C GLN A 138 -6.40 -0.69 -11.29
N ILE A 139 -7.12 -1.38 -12.17
CA ILE A 139 -8.55 -1.15 -12.44
C ILE A 139 -9.47 -1.51 -11.28
N ILE A 140 -8.96 -2.16 -10.24
CA ILE A 140 -9.71 -2.41 -9.00
C ILE A 140 -10.07 -1.11 -8.26
N PHE A 141 -9.29 -0.05 -8.48
CA PHE A 141 -9.55 1.26 -7.88
C PHE A 141 -10.60 2.01 -8.70
N PRO A 142 -11.71 2.47 -8.06
CA PRO A 142 -12.79 3.16 -8.76
C PRO A 142 -12.39 4.52 -9.34
N GLU A 143 -11.29 5.09 -8.86
CA GLU A 143 -10.73 6.35 -9.34
C GLU A 143 -10.11 6.24 -10.74
N ILE A 144 -9.84 5.01 -11.19
CA ILE A 144 -9.25 4.75 -12.50
C ILE A 144 -10.35 4.53 -13.53
N ASP A 145 -10.36 5.36 -14.54
CA ASP A 145 -11.22 5.23 -15.71
C ASP A 145 -10.65 4.19 -16.68
N ILE A 146 -11.37 3.09 -16.87
CA ILE A 146 -10.93 1.95 -17.69
C ILE A 146 -10.65 2.36 -19.13
N ASP A 147 -11.43 3.31 -19.67
CA ASP A 147 -11.29 3.77 -21.05
C ASP A 147 -9.99 4.55 -21.30
N LYS A 148 -9.39 5.09 -20.24
CA LYS A 148 -8.12 5.84 -20.28
C LYS A 148 -6.89 4.99 -19.98
N VAL A 149 -7.09 3.72 -19.61
CA VAL A 149 -5.99 2.81 -19.27
C VAL A 149 -5.37 2.25 -20.54
N ASN A 150 -4.17 2.68 -20.87
CA ASN A 150 -3.43 2.15 -22.03
C ASN A 150 -2.94 0.72 -21.81
N ARG A 151 -2.63 0.34 -20.57
CA ARG A 151 -2.12 -0.98 -20.22
C ARG A 151 -2.47 -1.33 -18.79
N ILE A 152 -2.94 -2.57 -18.58
CA ILE A 152 -3.12 -3.12 -17.22
C ILE A 152 -1.74 -3.37 -16.61
N ASN A 153 -1.50 -2.78 -15.46
CA ASN A 153 -0.26 -2.90 -14.72
C ASN A 153 -0.55 -3.09 -13.23
N GLY A 154 0.30 -3.89 -12.59
CA GLY A 154 0.25 -4.09 -11.16
C GLY A 154 0.96 -2.99 -10.37
N MET A 155 0.80 -3.06 -9.05
CA MET A 155 1.50 -2.22 -8.09
C MET A 155 1.70 -2.97 -6.78
N ASP A 156 2.69 -2.54 -6.01
CA ASP A 156 2.94 -3.03 -4.67
C ASP A 156 2.50 -2.00 -3.64
N ILE A 157 1.75 -2.45 -2.64
CA ILE A 157 1.27 -1.64 -1.52
C ILE A 157 1.95 -2.16 -0.26
N THR A 158 2.88 -1.39 0.28
CA THR A 158 3.65 -1.76 1.47
C THR A 158 3.12 -1.03 2.70
N PHE A 159 2.69 -1.79 3.70
CA PHE A 159 2.27 -1.30 5.01
C PHE A 159 3.46 -1.35 5.96
N VAL A 160 3.91 -0.19 6.37
CA VAL A 160 5.01 -0.07 7.35
C VAL A 160 4.41 0.18 8.71
N THR A 161 4.69 -0.72 9.65
CA THR A 161 4.17 -0.66 11.02
C THR A 161 5.28 -0.42 12.04
N SER A 162 4.92 -0.20 13.28
CA SER A 162 5.85 -0.18 14.41
C SER A 162 5.92 -1.50 15.16
N ALA A 163 5.29 -2.55 14.65
CA ALA A 163 5.35 -3.89 15.21
C ALA A 163 6.79 -4.43 15.18
N ARG A 164 7.12 -5.27 16.15
CA ARG A 164 8.43 -5.93 16.23
C ARG A 164 8.43 -7.30 15.56
N THR A 165 7.26 -7.92 15.50
CA THR A 165 7.06 -9.25 14.95
C THR A 165 5.95 -9.24 13.89
N ASP A 166 6.01 -10.19 12.96
CA ASP A 166 4.98 -10.36 11.93
C ASP A 166 3.62 -10.73 12.51
N GLN A 167 3.59 -11.41 13.65
CA GLN A 167 2.34 -11.76 14.34
C GLN A 167 1.62 -10.52 14.88
N GLU A 168 2.35 -9.60 15.50
CA GLU A 168 1.80 -8.31 15.96
C GLU A 168 1.28 -7.49 14.78
N ALA A 169 2.05 -7.43 13.68
CA ALA A 169 1.65 -6.72 12.47
C ALA A 169 0.42 -7.34 11.81
N LYS A 170 0.36 -8.68 11.73
CA LYS A 170 -0.80 -9.39 11.19
C LYS A 170 -2.05 -9.10 12.01
N SER A 171 -1.97 -9.14 13.33
CA SER A 171 -3.09 -8.82 14.22
C SER A 171 -3.54 -7.38 14.04
N LEU A 172 -2.60 -6.42 13.99
CA LEU A 172 -2.92 -5.01 13.71
C LEU A 172 -3.64 -4.82 12.38
N LEU A 173 -3.12 -5.41 11.29
CA LEU A 173 -3.69 -5.27 9.96
C LEU A 173 -5.04 -5.98 9.83
N THR A 174 -5.23 -7.10 10.54
CA THR A 174 -6.53 -7.80 10.61
C THR A 174 -7.58 -6.93 11.32
N GLU A 175 -7.23 -6.31 12.44
CA GLU A 175 -8.11 -5.40 13.17
C GLU A 175 -8.45 -4.13 12.37
N LEU A 176 -7.54 -3.68 11.50
CA LEU A 176 -7.79 -2.60 10.54
C LEU A 176 -8.61 -3.03 9.32
N GLY A 177 -9.02 -4.32 9.26
CA GLY A 177 -9.93 -4.84 8.25
C GLY A 177 -9.29 -5.51 7.04
N ILE A 178 -7.97 -5.73 7.02
CA ILE A 178 -7.33 -6.47 5.91
C ILE A 178 -7.74 -7.95 6.00
N PRO A 179 -8.40 -8.52 4.98
CA PRO A 179 -8.92 -9.88 4.98
C PRO A 179 -7.81 -10.88 4.61
N PHE A 180 -7.04 -11.34 5.58
CA PHE A 180 -6.07 -12.41 5.34
C PHE A 180 -6.75 -13.75 5.07
N LYS A 181 -6.17 -14.53 4.15
CA LYS A 181 -6.62 -15.89 3.88
C LYS A 181 -6.49 -16.74 5.14
N LYS A 182 -7.57 -17.43 5.53
CA LYS A 182 -7.52 -18.46 6.58
C LYS A 182 -6.77 -19.66 6.02
N ASN A 183 -5.73 -20.10 6.68
CA ASN A 183 -5.06 -21.37 6.38
C ASN A 183 -5.95 -22.52 6.78
#